data_ba062ca2f918001b973d0f5a623d9aa0
#
_entry.id   ba062ca2f918001b973d0f5a623d9aa0
#
_cell.length_a   1.000
_cell.length_b   1.000
_cell.length_c   1.000
_cell.angle_alpha   90.00
_cell.angle_beta   90.00
_cell.angle_gamma   90.00
#
_symmetry.space_group_name_H-M   'P 1'
#
loop_
_entity.id
_entity.type
_entity.pdbx_description
1 polymer ?
#
loop_
_entity_poly.entity_id
_entity_poly.type
_entity_poly.pdbx_seq_one_letter_code
_entity_poly.pdbx_strand_id
1 'polypeptide(L)'
;MKRLWSEDDVFFEGRFTQLPGVTLSPKPVQQPHPPVWISGRSEAAKRRCALYGNGWLPYMYTPEHLASSLQTIDGFAKEAGRLEPVIPGLFIFFAVHEDRDQGTKMAIDRLSVQYNQDFSKLAGRYAVSGNPQDCIDRLKEYVQSGARTIILNSACPSDYTTENERLMANEVLPALREL
;
A
#
# COMPACT_ATOMS: atom_id res chain seq x y z
N MET A 1 15.31 3.30 -14.37
CA MET A 1 14.24 2.33 -14.76
C MET A 1 13.39 2.86 -15.92
N LYS A 2 12.73 4.04 -15.80
CA LYS A 2 11.86 4.56 -16.88
C LYS A 2 12.58 4.56 -18.25
N ARG A 3 13.81 5.08 -18.33
CA ARG A 3 14.62 5.05 -19.56
C ARG A 3 14.84 3.63 -20.10
N LEU A 4 15.13 2.65 -19.25
CA LEU A 4 15.27 1.24 -19.68
C LEU A 4 13.98 0.67 -20.29
N TRP A 5 12.82 1.15 -19.87
CA TRP A 5 11.54 0.73 -20.41
C TRP A 5 11.19 1.38 -21.76
N SER A 6 11.72 2.57 -22.04
CA SER A 6 11.33 3.37 -23.21
C SER A 6 12.45 3.58 -24.24
N GLU A 7 13.71 3.38 -23.86
CA GLU A 7 14.86 3.67 -24.71
C GLU A 7 15.73 2.41 -24.90
N ASP A 8 16.44 2.35 -26.06
CA ASP A 8 17.51 1.39 -26.31
C ASP A 8 18.87 2.01 -25.97
N ASP A 9 19.87 1.17 -25.77
CA ASP A 9 21.25 1.56 -25.49
C ASP A 9 21.36 2.62 -24.38
N VAL A 10 20.71 2.38 -23.26
CA VAL A 10 20.67 3.32 -22.14
C VAL A 10 22.03 3.44 -21.47
N PHE A 11 22.65 4.60 -21.63
CA PHE A 11 23.82 5.01 -20.86
C PHE A 11 23.37 5.77 -19.61
N PHE A 12 23.88 5.40 -18.46
CA PHE A 12 23.59 6.08 -17.19
C PHE A 12 24.79 6.03 -16.26
N GLU A 13 25.25 7.19 -15.83
CA GLU A 13 26.33 7.35 -14.85
C GLU A 13 25.76 7.88 -13.54
N GLY A 14 25.42 6.99 -12.62
CA GLY A 14 24.94 7.33 -11.28
C GLY A 14 25.96 7.01 -10.21
N ARG A 15 25.77 7.57 -9.02
CA ARG A 15 26.66 7.34 -7.88
C ARG A 15 26.79 5.86 -7.50
N PHE A 16 25.73 5.09 -7.63
CA PHE A 16 25.65 3.68 -7.20
C PHE A 16 25.38 2.71 -8.35
N THR A 17 25.04 3.21 -9.52
CA THR A 17 24.68 2.38 -10.68
C THR A 17 25.25 3.02 -11.93
N GLN A 18 25.91 2.22 -12.75
CA GLN A 18 26.40 2.62 -14.06
C GLN A 18 25.83 1.65 -15.10
N LEU A 19 25.36 2.19 -16.21
CA LEU A 19 24.86 1.41 -17.35
C LEU A 19 25.65 1.82 -18.61
N PRO A 20 26.45 0.93 -19.17
CA PRO A 20 27.32 1.20 -20.33
C PRO A 20 26.63 0.89 -21.68
N GLY A 21 25.40 1.35 -21.89
CA GLY A 21 24.64 1.01 -23.11
C GLY A 21 23.85 -0.29 -22.94
N VAL A 22 22.78 -0.25 -22.12
CA VAL A 22 21.94 -1.42 -21.83
C VAL A 22 20.59 -1.29 -22.52
N THR A 23 20.19 -2.31 -23.26
CA THR A 23 18.85 -2.46 -23.84
C THR A 23 18.08 -3.53 -23.09
N LEU A 24 16.91 -3.15 -22.57
CA LEU A 24 15.94 -4.09 -21.95
C LEU A 24 15.03 -4.67 -23.03
N SER A 25 14.92 -5.99 -23.10
CA SER A 25 14.00 -6.70 -23.99
C SER A 25 13.33 -7.87 -23.27
N PRO A 26 12.00 -8.08 -23.44
CA PRO A 26 11.09 -7.23 -24.19
C PRO A 26 10.79 -5.90 -23.49
N LYS A 27 10.41 -4.88 -24.24
CA LYS A 27 9.89 -3.62 -23.70
C LYS A 27 8.48 -3.81 -23.13
N PRO A 28 8.08 -3.00 -22.12
CA PRO A 28 6.69 -2.97 -21.67
C PRO A 28 5.71 -2.59 -22.79
N VAL A 29 4.54 -3.23 -22.79
CA VAL A 29 3.45 -2.88 -23.72
C VAL A 29 2.86 -1.51 -23.38
N GLN A 30 2.81 -1.17 -22.10
CA GLN A 30 2.27 0.11 -21.61
C GLN A 30 3.18 1.28 -21.99
N GLN A 31 2.59 2.33 -22.57
CA GLN A 31 3.30 3.55 -22.98
C GLN A 31 2.93 4.75 -22.09
N PRO A 32 3.88 5.61 -21.72
CA PRO A 32 5.32 5.56 -22.00
C PRO A 32 6.07 4.50 -21.18
N HIS A 33 5.47 3.97 -20.12
CA HIS A 33 5.98 2.90 -19.27
C HIS A 33 4.89 2.45 -18.27
N PRO A 34 5.01 1.28 -17.63
CA PRO A 34 4.11 0.86 -16.54
C PRO A 34 4.06 1.89 -15.39
N PRO A 35 2.91 2.06 -14.71
CA PRO A 35 2.81 2.92 -13.55
C PRO A 35 3.82 2.53 -12.46
N VAL A 36 4.52 3.52 -11.91
CA VAL A 36 5.51 3.33 -10.85
C VAL A 36 4.88 3.61 -9.49
N TRP A 37 4.78 2.59 -8.65
CA TRP A 37 4.36 2.72 -7.27
C TRP A 37 5.57 2.80 -6.35
N ILE A 38 5.60 3.80 -5.49
CA ILE A 38 6.70 4.02 -4.55
C ILE A 38 6.19 3.80 -3.14
N SER A 39 6.92 3.00 -2.38
CA SER A 39 6.67 2.74 -0.97
C SER A 39 7.71 3.46 -0.09
N GLY A 40 7.49 3.40 1.21
CA GLY A 40 8.38 3.92 2.23
C GLY A 40 7.78 5.07 3.02
N ARG A 41 8.27 5.22 4.27
CA ARG A 41 7.70 6.13 5.27
C ARG A 41 8.55 7.40 5.49
N SER A 42 9.80 7.39 5.00
CA SER A 42 10.72 8.51 5.15
C SER A 42 10.33 9.70 4.27
N GLU A 43 10.73 10.88 4.65
CA GLU A 43 10.55 12.09 3.83
C GLU A 43 11.18 11.94 2.45
N ALA A 44 12.37 11.33 2.38
CA ALA A 44 13.03 11.04 1.10
C ALA A 44 12.20 10.12 0.19
N ALA A 45 11.47 9.14 0.76
CA ALA A 45 10.57 8.29 0.00
C ALA A 45 9.34 9.06 -0.51
N LYS A 46 8.76 9.93 0.32
CA LYS A 46 7.64 10.80 -0.06
C LYS A 46 8.04 11.78 -1.16
N ARG A 47 9.20 12.43 -1.04
CA ARG A 47 9.75 13.33 -2.08
C ARG A 47 10.01 12.57 -3.39
N ARG A 48 10.60 11.37 -3.33
CA ARG A 48 10.80 10.53 -4.52
C ARG A 48 9.48 10.12 -5.17
N CYS A 49 8.46 9.83 -4.37
CA CYS A 49 7.12 9.55 -4.87
C CYS A 49 6.52 10.76 -5.59
N ALA A 50 6.59 11.93 -4.99
CA ALA A 50 6.12 13.17 -5.58
C ALA A 50 6.78 13.48 -6.93
N LEU A 51 8.09 13.22 -7.05
CA LEU A 51 8.86 13.53 -8.27
C LEU A 51 8.70 12.48 -9.37
N TYR A 52 8.61 11.20 -9.01
CA TYR A 52 8.79 10.11 -9.99
C TYR A 52 7.71 9.03 -9.96
N GLY A 53 6.89 8.96 -8.89
CA GLY A 53 5.88 7.93 -8.71
C GLY A 53 4.55 8.29 -9.36
N ASN A 54 3.82 7.29 -9.85
CA ASN A 54 2.41 7.42 -10.22
C ASN A 54 1.50 7.16 -9.02
N GLY A 55 1.92 6.29 -8.10
CA GLY A 55 1.22 6.00 -6.87
C GLY A 55 2.16 5.88 -5.68
N TRP A 56 1.62 6.07 -4.48
CA TRP A 56 2.30 5.85 -3.22
C TRP A 56 1.62 4.72 -2.46
N LEU A 57 2.38 3.71 -2.03
CA LEU A 57 1.88 2.50 -1.40
C LEU A 57 2.62 2.23 -0.09
N PRO A 58 2.27 2.90 1.00
CA PRO A 58 2.84 2.65 2.31
C PRO A 58 2.21 1.42 2.97
N TYR A 59 2.87 0.89 4.01
CA TYR A 59 2.34 -0.13 4.90
C TYR A 59 2.62 0.22 6.37
N MET A 60 1.88 -0.39 7.29
CA MET A 60 1.94 -0.06 8.73
C MET A 60 1.70 1.44 8.98
N TYR A 61 0.62 1.94 8.44
CA TYR A 61 0.16 3.32 8.59
C TYR A 61 -1.17 3.36 9.34
N THR A 62 -1.36 4.40 10.16
CA THR A 62 -2.68 4.75 10.66
C THR A 62 -3.39 5.70 9.69
N PRO A 63 -4.71 5.86 9.76
CA PRO A 63 -5.44 6.82 8.93
C PRO A 63 -4.85 8.24 8.99
N GLU A 64 -4.52 8.73 10.18
CA GLU A 64 -3.96 10.08 10.39
C GLU A 64 -2.59 10.24 9.73
N HIS A 65 -1.72 9.22 9.87
CA HIS A 65 -0.41 9.23 9.23
C HIS A 65 -0.53 9.15 7.70
N LEU A 66 -1.54 8.42 7.19
CA LEU A 66 -1.83 8.38 5.75
C LEU A 66 -2.19 9.78 5.27
N ALA A 67 -3.18 10.44 5.88
CA ALA A 67 -3.64 11.76 5.51
C ALA A 67 -2.49 12.80 5.52
N SER A 68 -1.72 12.86 6.61
CA SER A 68 -0.61 13.82 6.75
C SER A 68 0.51 13.57 5.73
N SER A 69 0.77 12.30 5.41
CA SER A 69 1.79 11.96 4.42
C SER A 69 1.36 12.26 2.99
N LEU A 70 0.06 12.10 2.67
CA LEU A 70 -0.49 12.50 1.38
C LEU A 70 -0.39 14.02 1.18
N GLN A 71 -0.67 14.81 2.22
CA GLN A 71 -0.47 16.27 2.19
C GLN A 71 1.00 16.65 1.95
N THR A 72 1.93 15.94 2.59
CA THR A 72 3.38 16.15 2.38
C THR A 72 3.79 15.84 0.94
N ILE A 73 3.29 14.74 0.38
CA ILE A 73 3.58 14.34 -1.01
C ILE A 73 3.00 15.36 -1.99
N ASP A 74 1.78 15.84 -1.75
CA ASP A 74 1.14 16.87 -2.57
C ASP A 74 1.93 18.20 -2.54
N GLY A 75 2.44 18.60 -1.37
CA GLY A 75 3.33 19.74 -1.23
C GLY A 75 4.58 19.62 -2.10
N PHE A 76 5.29 18.50 -2.01
CA PHE A 76 6.48 18.24 -2.85
C PHE A 76 6.15 18.17 -4.35
N ALA A 77 4.99 17.64 -4.72
CA ALA A 77 4.55 17.59 -6.11
C ALA A 77 4.29 19.00 -6.66
N LYS A 78 3.64 19.87 -5.89
CA LYS A 78 3.40 21.28 -6.23
C LYS A 78 4.70 22.07 -6.36
N GLU A 79 5.63 21.92 -5.39
CA GLU A 79 6.96 22.53 -5.46
C GLU A 79 7.73 22.14 -6.72
N ALA A 80 7.55 20.91 -7.19
CA ALA A 80 8.16 20.39 -8.41
C ALA A 80 7.40 20.76 -9.69
N GLY A 81 6.31 21.51 -9.61
CA GLY A 81 5.47 21.87 -10.77
C GLY A 81 4.70 20.72 -11.39
N ARG A 82 4.49 19.63 -10.62
CA ARG A 82 3.74 18.48 -11.11
C ARG A 82 2.24 18.76 -11.13
N LEU A 83 1.59 18.53 -12.26
CA LEU A 83 0.16 18.72 -12.45
C LEU A 83 -0.66 17.47 -12.12
N GLU A 84 -0.10 16.28 -12.37
CA GLU A 84 -0.80 15.02 -12.16
C GLU A 84 -0.72 14.58 -10.69
N PRO A 85 -1.86 14.27 -10.05
CA PRO A 85 -1.86 13.80 -8.67
C PRO A 85 -1.20 12.42 -8.53
N VAL A 86 -0.61 12.17 -7.37
CA VAL A 86 -0.15 10.84 -7.00
C VAL A 86 -1.35 10.01 -6.54
N ILE A 87 -1.49 8.78 -7.05
CA ILE A 87 -2.58 7.88 -6.65
C ILE A 87 -2.32 7.42 -5.20
N PRO A 88 -3.24 7.70 -4.26
CA PRO A 88 -3.10 7.30 -2.86
C PRO A 88 -3.37 5.80 -2.70
N GLY A 89 -2.35 5.05 -2.32
CA GLY A 89 -2.46 3.63 -1.99
C GLY A 89 -2.26 3.34 -0.52
N LEU A 90 -2.61 2.13 -0.12
CA LEU A 90 -2.36 1.55 1.19
C LEU A 90 -2.18 0.05 1.03
N PHE A 91 -1.12 -0.51 1.59
CA PHE A 91 -1.01 -1.95 1.84
C PHE A 91 -1.35 -2.21 3.31
N ILE A 92 -2.32 -3.08 3.58
CA ILE A 92 -2.77 -3.36 4.94
C ILE A 92 -3.08 -4.84 5.14
N PHE A 93 -2.78 -5.35 6.33
CA PHE A 93 -3.12 -6.70 6.74
C PHE A 93 -4.55 -6.76 7.24
N PHE A 94 -5.21 -7.90 7.00
CA PHE A 94 -6.57 -8.12 7.53
C PHE A 94 -6.80 -9.53 8.06
N ALA A 95 -7.66 -9.61 9.07
CA ALA A 95 -8.22 -10.86 9.57
C ALA A 95 -9.66 -10.62 10.03
N VAL A 96 -10.62 -11.20 9.33
CA VAL A 96 -12.04 -11.08 9.63
C VAL A 96 -12.61 -12.42 10.07
N HIS A 97 -13.40 -12.40 11.14
CA HIS A 97 -14.10 -13.55 11.69
C HIS A 97 -15.45 -13.08 12.23
N GLU A 98 -16.47 -13.96 12.27
CA GLU A 98 -17.77 -13.60 12.85
C GLU A 98 -17.64 -13.18 14.34
N ASP A 99 -16.77 -13.85 15.08
CA ASP A 99 -16.35 -13.45 16.43
C ASP A 99 -15.22 -12.43 16.35
N ARG A 100 -15.44 -11.25 16.95
CA ARG A 100 -14.49 -10.11 17.01
C ARG A 100 -13.14 -10.50 17.60
N ASP A 101 -13.16 -11.22 18.72
CA ASP A 101 -11.95 -11.55 19.47
C ASP A 101 -11.09 -12.57 18.70
N GLN A 102 -11.73 -13.50 18.01
CA GLN A 102 -11.05 -14.45 17.13
C GLN A 102 -10.39 -13.73 15.95
N GLY A 103 -11.09 -12.84 15.26
CA GLY A 103 -10.51 -12.07 14.16
C GLY A 103 -9.30 -11.24 14.60
N THR A 104 -9.42 -10.57 15.75
CA THR A 104 -8.32 -9.78 16.32
C THR A 104 -7.15 -10.67 16.73
N LYS A 105 -7.41 -11.80 17.37
CA LYS A 105 -6.40 -12.76 17.81
C LYS A 105 -5.61 -13.33 16.63
N MET A 106 -6.28 -13.71 15.55
CA MET A 106 -5.62 -14.20 14.33
C MET A 106 -4.61 -13.19 13.78
N ALA A 107 -5.00 -11.91 13.68
CA ALA A 107 -4.10 -10.85 13.21
C ALA A 107 -2.89 -10.68 14.14
N ILE A 108 -3.10 -10.67 15.46
CA ILE A 108 -2.03 -10.57 16.46
C ILE A 108 -1.07 -11.73 16.30
N ASP A 109 -1.55 -12.96 16.35
CA ASP A 109 -0.72 -14.16 16.31
C ASP A 109 0.09 -14.22 15.00
N ARG A 110 -0.57 -14.01 13.86
CA ARG A 110 0.08 -14.05 12.55
C ARG A 110 1.16 -13.00 12.39
N LEU A 111 0.86 -11.74 12.74
CA LEU A 111 1.80 -10.64 12.59
C LEU A 111 2.93 -10.73 13.62
N SER A 112 2.65 -11.23 14.82
CA SER A 112 3.70 -11.43 15.84
C SER A 112 4.74 -12.44 15.36
N VAL A 113 4.33 -13.54 14.74
CA VAL A 113 5.24 -14.52 14.14
C VAL A 113 5.99 -13.93 12.95
N GLN A 114 5.27 -13.26 12.04
CA GLN A 114 5.84 -12.71 10.82
C GLN A 114 6.92 -11.66 11.07
N TYR A 115 6.74 -10.82 12.09
CA TYR A 115 7.66 -9.72 12.42
C TYR A 115 8.57 -10.00 13.60
N ASN A 116 8.46 -11.19 14.21
CA ASN A 116 9.17 -11.55 15.45
C ASN A 116 9.04 -10.47 16.53
N GLN A 117 7.82 -9.98 16.72
CA GLN A 117 7.49 -8.88 17.63
C GLN A 117 6.08 -9.06 18.19
N ASP A 118 5.84 -8.67 19.44
CA ASP A 118 4.49 -8.67 20.02
C ASP A 118 3.58 -7.63 19.33
N PHE A 119 2.55 -8.11 18.66
CA PHE A 119 1.53 -7.28 17.98
C PHE A 119 0.27 -7.05 18.81
N SER A 120 0.18 -7.48 20.07
CA SER A 120 -0.99 -7.30 20.92
C SER A 120 -1.48 -5.85 20.99
N LYS A 121 -0.56 -4.88 21.01
CA LYS A 121 -0.85 -3.43 21.02
C LYS A 121 -0.77 -2.77 19.63
N LEU A 122 -0.31 -3.48 18.63
CA LEU A 122 -0.03 -2.92 17.30
C LEU A 122 -1.08 -3.32 16.28
N ALA A 123 -1.71 -4.49 16.41
CA ALA A 123 -2.69 -4.99 15.44
C ALA A 123 -3.84 -4.01 15.25
N GLY A 124 -4.45 -3.49 16.32
CA GLY A 124 -5.51 -2.50 16.26
C GLY A 124 -5.12 -1.16 15.61
N ARG A 125 -3.81 -0.87 15.49
CA ARG A 125 -3.30 0.34 14.81
C ARG A 125 -3.01 0.11 13.34
N TYR A 126 -2.52 -1.07 12.98
CA TYR A 126 -1.88 -1.34 11.69
C TYR A 126 -2.52 -2.47 10.90
N ALA A 127 -3.58 -3.08 11.42
CA ALA A 127 -4.36 -4.09 10.73
C ALA A 127 -5.86 -3.75 10.71
N VAL A 128 -6.57 -4.38 9.83
CA VAL A 128 -8.03 -4.43 9.76
C VAL A 128 -8.43 -5.78 10.34
N SER A 129 -8.94 -5.82 11.57
CA SER A 129 -9.23 -7.10 12.21
C SER A 129 -10.42 -7.02 13.16
N GLY A 130 -11.09 -8.13 13.35
CA GLY A 130 -12.29 -8.24 14.17
C GLY A 130 -13.44 -8.89 13.42
N ASN A 131 -14.67 -8.49 13.74
CA ASN A 131 -15.84 -8.92 12.99
C ASN A 131 -16.03 -8.08 11.70
N PRO A 132 -16.94 -8.45 10.79
CA PRO A 132 -17.16 -7.70 9.54
C PRO A 132 -17.41 -6.20 9.76
N GLN A 133 -18.18 -5.82 10.78
CA GLN A 133 -18.46 -4.40 11.06
C GLN A 133 -17.22 -3.64 11.50
N ASP A 134 -16.38 -4.22 12.36
CA ASP A 134 -15.10 -3.62 12.76
C ASP A 134 -14.18 -3.39 11.55
N CYS A 135 -14.15 -4.36 10.63
CA CYS A 135 -13.35 -4.27 9.40
C CYS A 135 -13.89 -3.16 8.46
N ILE A 136 -15.21 -3.06 8.32
CA ILE A 136 -15.88 -1.99 7.55
C ILE A 136 -15.51 -0.63 8.12
N ASP A 137 -15.70 -0.44 9.42
CA ASP A 137 -15.46 0.85 10.06
C ASP A 137 -13.99 1.26 9.92
N ARG A 138 -13.07 0.32 10.13
CA ARG A 138 -11.64 0.57 9.98
C ARG A 138 -11.22 0.91 8.54
N LEU A 139 -11.77 0.23 7.55
CA LEU A 139 -11.51 0.55 6.14
C LEU A 139 -12.12 1.89 5.74
N LYS A 140 -13.29 2.25 6.26
CA LYS A 140 -13.89 3.59 6.06
C LYS A 140 -12.98 4.70 6.56
N GLU A 141 -12.33 4.55 7.71
CA GLU A 141 -11.36 5.53 8.22
C GLU A 141 -10.21 5.75 7.22
N TYR A 142 -9.69 4.69 6.60
CA TYR A 142 -8.63 4.81 5.59
C TYR A 142 -9.13 5.48 4.29
N VAL A 143 -10.31 5.15 3.83
CA VAL A 143 -10.94 5.81 2.66
C VAL A 143 -11.15 7.30 2.93
N GLN A 144 -11.67 7.65 4.10
CA GLN A 144 -11.85 9.05 4.53
C GLN A 144 -10.52 9.80 4.67
N SER A 145 -9.45 9.09 5.04
CA SER A 145 -8.09 9.63 5.11
C SER A 145 -7.40 9.77 3.75
N GLY A 146 -8.08 9.42 2.68
CA GLY A 146 -7.65 9.64 1.31
C GLY A 146 -7.19 8.40 0.55
N ALA A 147 -7.21 7.20 1.13
CA ALA A 147 -6.89 5.97 0.39
C ALA A 147 -7.85 5.77 -0.80
N ARG A 148 -7.30 5.40 -1.97
CA ARG A 148 -8.07 5.12 -3.20
C ARG A 148 -7.78 3.73 -3.77
N THR A 149 -6.62 3.18 -3.46
CA THR A 149 -6.23 1.81 -3.81
C THR A 149 -5.77 1.12 -2.54
N ILE A 150 -6.47 0.06 -2.12
CA ILE A 150 -6.10 -0.68 -0.91
C ILE A 150 -5.75 -2.11 -1.31
N ILE A 151 -4.52 -2.52 -0.99
CA ILE A 151 -4.07 -3.91 -1.12
C ILE A 151 -4.27 -4.58 0.23
N LEU A 152 -5.21 -5.51 0.28
CA LEU A 152 -5.52 -6.31 1.45
C LEU A 152 -4.66 -7.59 1.45
N ASN A 153 -3.94 -7.83 2.54
CA ASN A 153 -3.12 -9.03 2.72
C ASN A 153 -3.61 -9.82 3.94
N SER A 154 -3.94 -11.09 3.71
CA SER A 154 -4.48 -11.95 4.75
C SER A 154 -3.49 -12.15 5.92
N ALA A 155 -3.96 -11.92 7.14
CA ALA A 155 -3.20 -12.10 8.39
C ALA A 155 -3.92 -13.09 9.32
N CYS A 156 -4.29 -14.24 8.80
CA CYS A 156 -4.89 -15.34 9.53
C CYS A 156 -4.08 -16.63 9.35
N PRO A 157 -4.39 -17.71 10.06
CA PRO A 157 -3.85 -19.03 9.80
C PRO A 157 -4.16 -19.52 8.37
N SER A 158 -3.27 -20.34 7.81
CA SER A 158 -3.38 -20.79 6.40
C SER A 158 -4.63 -21.61 6.10
N ASP A 159 -5.12 -22.35 7.07
CA ASP A 159 -6.35 -23.16 6.98
C ASP A 159 -7.63 -22.30 7.04
N TYR A 160 -7.51 -21.05 7.50
CA TYR A 160 -8.63 -20.10 7.57
C TYR A 160 -8.62 -19.08 6.41
N THR A 161 -7.63 -19.07 5.55
CA THR A 161 -7.46 -18.05 4.50
C THR A 161 -8.69 -17.93 3.59
N THR A 162 -9.25 -19.05 3.13
CA THR A 162 -10.42 -19.06 2.22
C THR A 162 -11.64 -18.42 2.89
N GLU A 163 -11.88 -18.70 4.15
CA GLU A 163 -13.01 -18.13 4.89
C GLU A 163 -12.79 -16.65 5.20
N ASN A 164 -11.59 -16.27 5.59
CA ASN A 164 -11.17 -14.88 5.78
C ASN A 164 -11.42 -14.03 4.53
N GLU A 165 -11.02 -14.54 3.35
CA GLU A 165 -11.24 -13.88 2.08
C GLU A 165 -12.71 -13.85 1.67
N ARG A 166 -13.45 -14.93 1.94
CA ARG A 166 -14.90 -15.00 1.68
C ARG A 166 -15.66 -13.94 2.48
N LEU A 167 -15.40 -13.84 3.79
CA LEU A 167 -16.02 -12.83 4.64
C LEU A 167 -15.65 -11.40 4.19
N MET A 168 -14.39 -11.17 3.88
CA MET A 168 -13.93 -9.88 3.37
C MET A 168 -14.68 -9.50 2.08
N ALA A 169 -14.76 -10.43 1.12
CA ALA A 169 -15.35 -10.17 -0.19
C ALA A 169 -16.88 -9.98 -0.14
N ASN A 170 -17.58 -10.75 0.69
CA ASN A 170 -19.04 -10.81 0.68
C ASN A 170 -19.69 -9.88 1.72
N GLU A 171 -19.02 -9.61 2.84
CA GLU A 171 -19.61 -8.86 3.95
C GLU A 171 -18.95 -7.49 4.15
N VAL A 172 -17.65 -7.35 3.86
CA VAL A 172 -16.93 -6.11 4.12
C VAL A 172 -16.84 -5.21 2.88
N LEU A 173 -16.32 -5.75 1.77
CA LEU A 173 -16.09 -4.93 0.56
C LEU A 173 -17.35 -4.32 -0.07
N PRO A 174 -18.53 -4.98 -0.06
CA PRO A 174 -19.74 -4.36 -0.61
C PRO A 174 -20.12 -3.06 0.10
N ALA A 175 -19.95 -2.99 1.42
CA ALA A 175 -20.25 -1.79 2.22
C ALA A 175 -19.31 -0.60 1.96
N LEU A 176 -18.21 -0.81 1.23
CA LEU A 176 -17.25 0.24 0.87
C LEU A 176 -17.47 0.78 -0.55
N ARG A 177 -18.29 0.11 -1.38
CA ARG A 177 -18.57 0.53 -2.76
C ARG A 177 -19.50 1.74 -2.85
N GLU A 178 -20.16 2.07 -1.76
CA GLU A 178 -21.10 3.19 -1.65
C GLU A 178 -20.43 4.48 -1.16
N LEU A 179 -19.08 4.45 -0.98
CA LEU A 179 -18.25 5.58 -0.54
C LEU A 179 -17.53 6.23 -1.73
#